data_947f380f3ec75b0d4b7b0325628c0f83
#
_entry.id   947f380f3ec75b0d4b7b0325628c0f83
#
_cell.length_a   1.000
_cell.length_b   1.000
_cell.length_c   1.000
_cell.angle_alpha   90.00
_cell.angle_beta   90.00
_cell.angle_gamma   90.00
#
_symmetry.space_group_name_H-M   'P 1'
#
loop_
_entity.id
_entity.type
_entity.pdbx_description
1 polymer ?
#
loop_
_entity_poly.entity_id
_entity_poly.type
_entity_poly.pdbx_seq_one_letter_code
_entity_poly.pdbx_strand_id
1 'polypeptide(L)'
;KKNKNMKNKKIITGIDIGTTKIAVIIAEIQENKSVNIIGFGHSESNGLKRGIVENIEQTSQSIEKALKEAENQADIEIESAYVGITGEHVKGINCTGAITISNNEYKDPAGEKISLKHIQKVLEHAQAINLSTDRKILHTLSKEFKVDNRRNIKNPEGLSGHRLEAMVHIVHIARNIERDL
;
A
#
# COMPACT_ATOMS: atom_id res chain seq x y z
N LYS A 1 -9.50 30.84 -24.75
CA LYS A 1 -10.36 29.69 -25.14
C LYS A 1 -9.56 28.37 -25.06
N LYS A 2 -9.05 27.95 -23.86
CA LYS A 2 -8.28 26.71 -23.73
C LYS A 2 -8.68 25.80 -22.53
N ASN A 3 -9.84 26.05 -21.88
CA ASN A 3 -10.16 25.33 -20.63
C ASN A 3 -11.47 24.51 -20.68
N LYS A 4 -11.82 23.89 -21.80
CA LYS A 4 -13.11 23.16 -21.89
C LYS A 4 -13.00 21.62 -22.00
N ASN A 5 -11.79 21.03 -22.12
CA ASN A 5 -11.63 19.57 -22.34
C ASN A 5 -10.98 18.79 -21.19
N MET A 6 -10.74 19.38 -20.01
CA MET A 6 -10.10 18.68 -18.88
C MET A 6 -11.07 17.92 -17.96
N LYS A 7 -12.36 17.86 -18.26
CA LYS A 7 -13.38 17.41 -17.28
C LYS A 7 -13.44 15.91 -16.97
N ASN A 8 -12.69 15.02 -17.66
CA ASN A 8 -12.77 13.58 -17.40
C ASN A 8 -11.42 12.82 -17.49
N LYS A 9 -10.30 13.51 -17.44
CA LYS A 9 -8.99 12.84 -17.47
C LYS A 9 -8.55 12.48 -16.04
N LYS A 10 -8.37 11.20 -15.77
CA LYS A 10 -7.84 10.74 -14.48
C LYS A 10 -6.32 10.85 -14.52
N ILE A 11 -5.77 11.85 -13.82
CA ILE A 11 -4.34 12.04 -13.65
C ILE A 11 -3.87 11.24 -12.43
N ILE A 12 -2.73 10.57 -12.56
CA ILE A 12 -2.05 9.86 -11.46
C ILE A 12 -0.59 10.28 -11.48
N THR A 13 -0.08 10.61 -10.30
CA THR A 13 1.33 10.92 -10.10
C THR A 13 1.98 9.87 -9.23
N GLY A 14 3.16 9.41 -9.62
CA GLY A 14 4.03 8.53 -8.85
C GLY A 14 5.36 9.23 -8.56
N ILE A 15 5.83 9.15 -7.32
CA ILE A 15 7.14 9.65 -6.88
C ILE A 15 7.91 8.48 -6.29
N ASP A 16 9.09 8.24 -6.80
CA ASP A 16 10.06 7.28 -6.23
C ASP A 16 11.18 8.05 -5.53
N ILE A 17 11.23 7.94 -4.21
CA ILE A 17 12.24 8.59 -3.38
C ILE A 17 13.34 7.57 -3.08
N GLY A 18 14.35 7.52 -3.95
CA GLY A 18 15.51 6.65 -3.80
C GLY A 18 16.70 7.34 -3.14
N THR A 19 17.67 6.57 -2.69
CA THR A 19 18.88 7.09 -2.01
C THR A 19 19.80 7.87 -2.97
N THR A 20 19.78 7.57 -4.26
CA THR A 20 20.67 8.17 -5.27
C THR A 20 19.95 9.12 -6.20
N LYS A 21 18.66 8.88 -6.44
CA LYS A 21 17.83 9.70 -7.33
C LYS A 21 16.41 9.74 -6.84
N ILE A 22 15.72 10.83 -7.16
CA ILE A 22 14.27 10.99 -7.05
C ILE A 22 13.71 11.04 -8.46
N ALA A 23 12.63 10.31 -8.71
CA ALA A 23 11.94 10.31 -9.98
C ALA A 23 10.45 10.59 -9.79
N VAL A 24 9.89 11.41 -10.67
CA VAL A 24 8.47 11.75 -10.69
C VAL A 24 7.91 11.41 -12.06
N ILE A 25 6.76 10.72 -12.07
CA ILE A 25 6.02 10.39 -13.30
C ILE A 25 4.60 10.90 -13.15
N ILE A 26 4.13 11.64 -14.14
CA ILE A 26 2.75 12.07 -14.27
C ILE A 26 2.13 11.31 -15.43
N ALA A 27 1.01 10.66 -15.19
CA ALA A 27 0.34 9.87 -16.20
C ALA A 27 -1.16 10.17 -16.26
N GLU A 28 -1.70 10.11 -17.46
CA GLU A 28 -3.12 10.19 -17.77
C GLU A 28 -3.66 8.77 -18.01
N ILE A 29 -4.70 8.38 -17.27
CA ILE A 29 -5.44 7.14 -17.54
C ILE A 29 -6.55 7.44 -18.53
N GLN A 30 -6.52 6.76 -19.65
CA GLN A 30 -7.53 6.85 -20.68
C GLN A 30 -8.73 5.93 -20.39
N GLU A 31 -9.87 6.16 -21.06
CA GLU A 31 -11.08 5.35 -20.89
C GLU A 31 -10.88 3.86 -21.17
N ASN A 32 -10.02 3.53 -22.12
CA ASN A 32 -9.62 2.15 -22.45
C ASN A 32 -8.64 1.52 -21.43
N LYS A 33 -8.39 2.20 -20.30
CA LYS A 33 -7.41 1.83 -19.25
C LYS A 33 -5.94 1.86 -19.70
N SER A 34 -5.62 2.40 -20.87
CA SER A 34 -4.22 2.66 -21.20
C SER A 34 -3.69 3.83 -20.39
N VAL A 35 -2.39 3.78 -20.10
CA VAL A 35 -1.67 4.80 -19.33
C VAL A 35 -0.78 5.57 -20.30
N ASN A 36 -0.95 6.88 -20.35
CA ASN A 36 -0.12 7.78 -21.15
C ASN A 36 0.71 8.65 -20.22
N ILE A 37 2.06 8.56 -20.29
CA ILE A 37 2.96 9.41 -19.52
C ILE A 37 2.97 10.78 -20.17
N ILE A 38 2.59 11.82 -19.40
CA ILE A 38 2.51 13.21 -19.84
C ILE A 38 3.58 14.11 -19.22
N GLY A 39 4.22 13.66 -18.14
CA GLY A 39 5.34 14.37 -17.50
C GLY A 39 6.28 13.40 -16.82
N PHE A 40 7.57 13.72 -16.88
CA PHE A 40 8.64 13.02 -16.19
C PHE A 40 9.63 14.03 -15.66
N GLY A 41 10.04 13.85 -14.41
CA GLY A 41 11.08 14.66 -13.79
C GLY A 41 11.99 13.82 -12.93
N HIS A 42 13.22 14.24 -12.81
CA HIS A 42 14.21 13.57 -11.97
C HIS A 42 15.19 14.54 -11.33
N SER A 43 15.77 14.14 -10.22
CA SER A 43 16.85 14.86 -9.56
C SER A 43 17.80 13.91 -8.85
N GLU A 44 19.01 14.36 -8.57
CA GLU A 44 19.88 13.70 -7.61
C GLU A 44 19.22 13.77 -6.23
N SER A 45 19.31 12.68 -5.49
CA SER A 45 18.78 12.59 -4.13
C SER A 45 19.84 13.07 -3.14
N ASN A 46 19.62 14.25 -2.56
CA ASN A 46 20.45 14.80 -1.50
C ASN A 46 19.68 14.75 -0.17
N GLY A 47 20.39 14.52 0.93
CA GLY A 47 19.79 14.47 2.27
C GLY A 47 19.22 13.11 2.68
N LEU A 48 19.29 12.07 1.79
CA LEU A 48 18.95 10.71 2.13
C LEU A 48 20.18 9.81 2.21
N LYS A 49 20.20 8.91 3.20
CA LYS A 49 21.19 7.86 3.33
C LYS A 49 20.53 6.54 3.71
N ARG A 50 20.73 5.50 2.88
CA ARG A 50 20.10 4.18 3.04
C ARG A 50 18.58 4.22 3.22
N GLY A 51 17.92 5.18 2.53
CA GLY A 51 16.48 5.40 2.61
C GLY A 51 16.00 6.14 3.88
N ILE A 52 16.92 6.67 4.69
CA ILE A 52 16.61 7.48 5.89
C ILE A 52 16.92 8.95 5.57
N VAL A 53 16.01 9.85 5.93
CA VAL A 53 16.22 11.30 5.80
C VAL A 53 17.22 11.75 6.86
N GLU A 54 18.42 12.19 6.42
CA GLU A 54 19.44 12.83 7.28
C GLU A 54 19.31 14.35 7.27
N ASN A 55 18.80 14.91 6.15
CA ASN A 55 18.58 16.36 6.01
C ASN A 55 17.27 16.62 5.25
N ILE A 56 16.24 17.05 5.98
CA ILE A 56 14.89 17.29 5.45
C ILE A 56 14.91 18.37 4.37
N GLU A 57 15.65 19.47 4.58
CA GLU A 57 15.68 20.60 3.64
C GLU A 57 16.28 20.19 2.28
N GLN A 58 17.42 19.48 2.29
CA GLN A 58 18.03 18.98 1.06
C GLN A 58 17.16 17.97 0.34
N THR A 59 16.50 17.08 1.11
CA THR A 59 15.57 16.09 0.55
C THR A 59 14.36 16.77 -0.10
N SER A 60 13.77 17.76 0.58
CA SER A 60 12.64 18.53 0.05
C SER A 60 13.01 19.28 -1.23
N GLN A 61 14.18 19.92 -1.27
CA GLN A 61 14.67 20.61 -2.48
C GLN A 61 14.88 19.63 -3.65
N SER A 62 15.38 18.43 -3.37
CA SER A 62 15.55 17.40 -4.40
C SER A 62 14.21 16.92 -4.94
N ILE A 63 13.21 16.69 -4.07
CA ILE A 63 11.85 16.33 -4.47
C ILE A 63 11.22 17.45 -5.30
N GLU A 64 11.28 18.69 -4.82
CA GLU A 64 10.71 19.85 -5.50
C GLU A 64 11.30 20.06 -6.90
N LYS A 65 12.60 19.84 -7.08
CA LYS A 65 13.26 19.92 -8.38
C LYS A 65 12.70 18.89 -9.37
N ALA A 66 12.59 17.63 -8.95
CA ALA A 66 12.04 16.58 -9.80
C ALA A 66 10.55 16.81 -10.10
N LEU A 67 9.79 17.32 -9.11
CA LEU A 67 8.38 17.63 -9.24
C LEU A 67 8.15 18.73 -10.29
N LYS A 68 8.85 19.87 -10.16
CA LYS A 68 8.76 20.98 -11.10
C LYS A 68 9.12 20.60 -12.52
N GLU A 69 10.11 19.74 -12.72
CA GLU A 69 10.46 19.24 -14.05
C GLU A 69 9.29 18.45 -14.67
N ALA A 70 8.65 17.56 -13.91
CA ALA A 70 7.50 16.77 -14.38
C ALA A 70 6.27 17.65 -14.65
N GLU A 71 5.96 18.61 -13.76
CA GLU A 71 4.85 19.54 -13.90
C GLU A 71 4.99 20.43 -15.13
N ASN A 72 6.21 20.97 -15.39
CA ASN A 72 6.50 21.77 -16.57
C ASN A 72 6.28 21.00 -17.87
N GLN A 73 6.62 19.69 -17.91
CA GLN A 73 6.37 18.88 -19.09
C GLN A 73 4.88 18.58 -19.29
N ALA A 74 4.17 18.32 -18.19
CA ALA A 74 2.75 17.99 -18.23
C ALA A 74 1.81 19.20 -18.39
N ASP A 75 2.32 20.42 -18.14
CA ASP A 75 1.55 21.69 -18.06
C ASP A 75 0.40 21.59 -17.02
N ILE A 76 0.69 20.97 -15.87
CA ILE A 76 -0.25 20.83 -14.74
C ILE A 76 0.49 20.95 -13.40
N GLU A 77 -0.26 21.33 -12.35
CA GLU A 77 0.18 21.24 -10.95
C GLU A 77 -0.29 19.91 -10.34
N ILE A 78 0.57 19.29 -9.51
CA ILE A 78 0.30 18.03 -8.82
C ILE A 78 -0.34 18.33 -7.46
N GLU A 79 -1.57 17.86 -7.24
CA GLU A 79 -2.27 17.97 -5.96
C GLU A 79 -2.04 16.77 -5.03
N SER A 80 -1.75 15.59 -5.62
CA SER A 80 -1.55 14.35 -4.88
C SER A 80 -0.66 13.37 -5.64
N ALA A 81 0.07 12.54 -4.92
CA ALA A 81 0.95 11.54 -5.51
C ALA A 81 0.96 10.24 -4.70
N TYR A 82 1.22 9.13 -5.38
CA TYR A 82 1.63 7.88 -4.76
C TYR A 82 3.14 7.90 -4.58
N VAL A 83 3.61 7.71 -3.35
CA VAL A 83 5.04 7.77 -3.02
C VAL A 83 5.55 6.36 -2.78
N GLY A 84 6.59 5.97 -3.54
CA GLY A 84 7.38 4.77 -3.31
C GLY A 84 8.56 5.08 -2.40
N ILE A 85 8.69 4.30 -1.33
CA ILE A 85 9.81 4.40 -0.39
C ILE A 85 10.51 3.06 -0.25
N THR A 86 11.83 3.09 -0.19
CA THR A 86 12.69 1.92 0.02
C THR A 86 13.74 2.22 1.08
N GLY A 87 14.02 1.26 1.95
CA GLY A 87 15.07 1.41 2.95
C GLY A 87 15.05 0.31 4.01
N GLU A 88 16.11 0.22 4.80
CA GLU A 88 16.26 -0.78 5.87
C GLU A 88 15.20 -0.65 6.99
N HIS A 89 14.55 0.49 7.08
CA HIS A 89 13.49 0.81 8.04
C HIS A 89 12.13 0.20 7.65
N VAL A 90 11.93 -0.15 6.36
CA VAL A 90 10.76 -0.89 5.89
C VAL A 90 11.03 -2.38 6.06
N LYS A 91 10.20 -3.05 6.84
CA LYS A 91 10.34 -4.48 7.12
C LYS A 91 9.04 -5.22 6.86
N GLY A 92 9.17 -6.49 6.50
CA GLY A 92 8.05 -7.40 6.30
C GLY A 92 8.07 -8.54 7.30
N ILE A 93 6.89 -8.93 7.78
CA ILE A 93 6.71 -10.10 8.65
C ILE A 93 5.50 -10.90 8.19
N ASN A 94 5.61 -12.23 8.20
CA ASN A 94 4.48 -13.10 7.94
C ASN A 94 3.79 -13.46 9.25
N CYS A 95 2.46 -13.35 9.24
CA CYS A 95 1.63 -13.53 10.42
C CYS A 95 0.42 -14.39 10.09
N THR A 96 -0.13 -15.05 11.09
CA THR A 96 -1.35 -15.85 10.94
C THR A 96 -2.35 -15.42 11.99
N GLY A 97 -3.55 -15.05 11.55
CA GLY A 97 -4.71 -14.84 12.40
C GLY A 97 -5.69 -15.99 12.28
N ALA A 98 -6.48 -16.21 13.31
CA ALA A 98 -7.54 -17.21 13.30
C ALA A 98 -8.76 -16.73 14.08
N ILE A 99 -9.95 -17.05 13.59
CA ILE A 99 -11.21 -16.82 14.27
C ILE A 99 -12.09 -18.06 14.19
N THR A 100 -12.94 -18.24 15.19
CA THR A 100 -14.05 -19.17 15.12
C THR A 100 -15.23 -18.48 14.46
N ILE A 101 -15.85 -19.15 13.48
CA ILE A 101 -17.03 -18.66 12.75
C ILE A 101 -18.29 -19.19 13.39
N SER A 102 -18.35 -20.51 13.65
CA SER A 102 -19.44 -21.18 14.32
C SER A 102 -18.91 -22.08 15.42
N ASN A 103 -19.50 -21.97 16.61
CA ASN A 103 -19.17 -22.82 17.77
C ASN A 103 -20.05 -24.09 17.87
N ASN A 104 -20.95 -24.30 16.90
CA ASN A 104 -22.02 -25.31 17.07
C ASN A 104 -21.94 -26.40 15.99
N GLU A 105 -20.89 -27.23 16.08
CA GLU A 105 -20.69 -28.39 15.19
C GLU A 105 -21.86 -29.40 15.19
N TYR A 106 -22.60 -29.46 16.30
CA TYR A 106 -23.74 -30.36 16.44
C TYR A 106 -25.03 -29.87 15.74
N LYS A 107 -25.20 -28.55 15.59
CA LYS A 107 -26.39 -27.95 14.95
C LYS A 107 -26.23 -27.76 13.45
N ASP A 108 -25.02 -27.50 12.99
CA ASP A 108 -24.72 -27.34 11.58
C ASP A 108 -23.34 -27.95 11.28
N PRO A 109 -23.30 -29.23 10.82
CA PRO A 109 -22.06 -29.94 10.49
C PRO A 109 -21.27 -29.27 9.34
N ALA A 110 -21.93 -28.46 8.50
CA ALA A 110 -21.27 -27.71 7.41
C ALA A 110 -20.63 -26.40 7.88
N GLY A 111 -20.98 -25.94 9.10
CA GLY A 111 -20.58 -24.66 9.63
C GLY A 111 -21.33 -23.48 9.01
N GLU A 112 -21.01 -22.28 9.44
CA GLU A 112 -21.63 -21.05 8.98
C GLU A 112 -20.95 -20.50 7.72
N LYS A 113 -21.70 -19.78 6.87
CA LYS A 113 -21.15 -19.10 5.68
C LYS A 113 -20.24 -17.94 6.08
N ILE A 114 -19.05 -17.95 5.51
CA ILE A 114 -18.05 -16.90 5.70
C ILE A 114 -18.52 -15.63 4.98
N SER A 115 -18.63 -14.56 5.74
CA SER A 115 -18.96 -13.21 5.26
C SER A 115 -17.73 -12.32 5.19
N LEU A 116 -17.83 -11.17 4.52
CA LEU A 116 -16.79 -10.13 4.51
C LEU A 116 -16.42 -9.68 5.93
N LYS A 117 -17.36 -9.66 6.89
CA LYS A 117 -17.08 -9.34 8.29
C LYS A 117 -16.14 -10.35 8.94
N HIS A 118 -16.30 -11.64 8.63
CA HIS A 118 -15.40 -12.70 9.11
C HIS A 118 -14.00 -12.55 8.52
N ILE A 119 -13.89 -12.20 7.23
CA ILE A 119 -12.62 -11.95 6.56
C ILE A 119 -11.91 -10.75 7.20
N GLN A 120 -12.63 -9.64 7.40
CA GLN A 120 -12.07 -8.46 8.06
C GLN A 120 -11.58 -8.79 9.48
N LYS A 121 -12.38 -9.49 10.27
CA LYS A 121 -12.04 -9.87 11.65
C LYS A 121 -10.80 -10.77 11.73
N VAL A 122 -10.65 -11.74 10.82
CA VAL A 122 -9.45 -12.61 10.82
C VAL A 122 -8.20 -11.84 10.40
N LEU A 123 -8.32 -10.88 9.48
CA LEU A 123 -7.21 -10.00 9.10
C LEU A 123 -6.81 -9.08 10.25
N GLU A 124 -7.76 -8.50 10.98
CA GLU A 124 -7.51 -7.71 12.20
C GLU A 124 -6.80 -8.56 13.27
N HIS A 125 -7.25 -9.81 13.47
CA HIS A 125 -6.58 -10.77 14.36
C HIS A 125 -5.13 -11.05 13.93
N ALA A 126 -4.87 -11.17 12.63
CA ALA A 126 -3.53 -11.36 12.11
C ALA A 126 -2.64 -10.12 12.30
N GLN A 127 -3.23 -8.91 12.33
CA GLN A 127 -2.54 -7.65 12.57
C GLN A 127 -2.28 -7.38 14.08
N ALA A 128 -3.07 -7.96 14.97
CA ALA A 128 -2.96 -7.79 16.43
C ALA A 128 -1.69 -8.41 17.03
N ILE A 129 -0.68 -8.68 16.20
CA ILE A 129 0.62 -9.17 16.62
C ILE A 129 1.36 -8.05 17.35
N ASN A 130 2.16 -8.44 18.33
CA ASN A 130 3.05 -7.58 19.09
C ASN A 130 4.13 -6.92 18.20
N LEU A 131 3.69 -6.03 17.29
CA LEU A 131 4.58 -5.02 16.76
C LEU A 131 4.85 -4.04 17.89
N SER A 132 6.14 -3.74 18.11
CA SER A 132 6.52 -2.73 19.08
C SER A 132 5.81 -1.40 18.78
N THR A 133 5.49 -0.62 19.80
CA THR A 133 4.69 0.63 19.70
C THR A 133 5.33 1.70 18.83
N ASP A 134 6.63 1.58 18.56
CA ASP A 134 7.41 2.43 17.66
C ASP A 134 7.25 2.09 16.17
N ARG A 135 6.45 1.06 15.83
CA ARG A 135 6.21 0.62 14.45
C ARG A 135 4.81 1.00 13.99
N LYS A 136 4.68 1.27 12.67
CA LYS A 136 3.41 1.49 11.99
C LYS A 136 3.24 0.49 10.85
N ILE A 137 2.06 -0.11 10.75
CA ILE A 137 1.69 -0.95 9.63
C ILE A 137 1.41 -0.06 8.42
N LEU A 138 2.10 -0.31 7.31
CA LEU A 138 1.85 0.32 6.01
C LEU A 138 0.86 -0.49 5.18
N HIS A 139 1.11 -1.81 5.09
CA HIS A 139 0.28 -2.70 4.28
C HIS A 139 0.07 -4.04 4.99
N THR A 140 -1.13 -4.60 4.79
CA THR A 140 -1.47 -5.98 5.15
C THR A 140 -1.92 -6.71 3.90
N LEU A 141 -1.10 -7.64 3.44
CA LEU A 141 -1.31 -8.38 2.21
C LEU A 141 -1.72 -9.81 2.56
N SER A 142 -2.96 -10.18 2.24
CA SER A 142 -3.42 -11.57 2.42
C SER A 142 -2.72 -12.48 1.41
N LYS A 143 -2.07 -13.53 1.90
CA LYS A 143 -1.42 -14.56 1.06
C LYS A 143 -2.37 -15.68 0.71
N GLU A 144 -2.99 -16.25 1.74
CA GLU A 144 -3.96 -17.32 1.63
C GLU A 144 -4.84 -17.39 2.86
N PHE A 145 -5.98 -18.05 2.69
CA PHE A 145 -6.89 -18.40 3.76
C PHE A 145 -6.97 -19.93 3.90
N LYS A 146 -7.32 -20.35 5.11
CA LYS A 146 -7.64 -21.73 5.44
C LYS A 146 -9.00 -21.78 6.11
N VAL A 147 -9.88 -22.64 5.64
CA VAL A 147 -11.22 -22.89 6.21
C VAL A 147 -11.24 -24.32 6.69
N ASP A 148 -11.28 -24.51 8.01
CA ASP A 148 -11.13 -25.83 8.66
C ASP A 148 -9.87 -26.55 8.16
N ASN A 149 -10.01 -27.66 7.42
CA ASN A 149 -8.90 -28.42 6.84
C ASN A 149 -8.53 -28.02 5.40
N ARG A 150 -9.28 -27.10 4.78
CA ARG A 150 -9.07 -26.68 3.39
C ARG A 150 -8.07 -25.53 3.33
N ARG A 151 -6.93 -25.73 2.67
CA ARG A 151 -5.83 -24.76 2.54
C ARG A 151 -5.81 -24.08 1.16
N ASN A 152 -4.95 -23.11 0.98
CA ASN A 152 -4.67 -22.39 -0.28
C ASN A 152 -5.91 -21.68 -0.87
N ILE A 153 -6.81 -21.22 -0.02
CA ILE A 153 -8.02 -20.52 -0.44
C ILE A 153 -7.66 -19.05 -0.68
N LYS A 154 -7.97 -18.52 -1.87
CA LYS A 154 -7.71 -17.12 -2.22
C LYS A 154 -8.86 -16.20 -1.80
N ASN A 155 -10.09 -16.66 -1.96
CA ASN A 155 -11.28 -15.94 -1.50
C ASN A 155 -12.18 -16.91 -0.72
N PRO A 156 -12.27 -16.77 0.61
CA PRO A 156 -13.11 -17.65 1.44
C PRO A 156 -14.57 -17.22 1.51
N GLU A 157 -14.95 -16.06 0.95
CA GLU A 157 -16.31 -15.54 0.99
C GLU A 157 -17.32 -16.55 0.42
N GLY A 158 -18.42 -16.77 1.15
CA GLY A 158 -19.49 -17.69 0.77
C GLY A 158 -19.19 -19.18 1.03
N LEU A 159 -17.95 -19.55 1.37
CA LEU A 159 -17.65 -20.92 1.82
C LEU A 159 -18.22 -21.15 3.21
N SER A 160 -18.60 -22.39 3.53
CA SER A 160 -19.05 -22.78 4.87
C SER A 160 -17.89 -23.40 5.65
N GLY A 161 -17.84 -23.13 6.96
CA GLY A 161 -16.85 -23.68 7.87
C GLY A 161 -17.03 -23.20 9.30
N HIS A 162 -16.26 -23.79 10.22
CA HIS A 162 -16.27 -23.46 11.66
C HIS A 162 -15.13 -22.55 12.05
N ARG A 163 -13.99 -22.63 11.35
CA ARG A 163 -12.77 -21.89 11.66
C ARG A 163 -12.21 -21.29 10.37
N LEU A 164 -11.91 -20.00 10.44
CA LEU A 164 -11.19 -19.25 9.40
C LEU A 164 -9.83 -18.84 9.91
N GLU A 165 -8.78 -19.17 9.15
CA GLU A 165 -7.42 -18.70 9.36
C GLU A 165 -6.99 -17.86 8.15
N ALA A 166 -6.22 -16.80 8.39
CA ALA A 166 -5.61 -15.97 7.34
C ALA A 166 -4.10 -15.91 7.56
N MET A 167 -3.34 -16.25 6.53
CA MET A 167 -1.91 -15.96 6.47
C MET A 167 -1.72 -14.63 5.74
N VAL A 168 -1.04 -13.68 6.39
CA VAL A 168 -0.80 -12.34 5.87
C VAL A 168 0.68 -11.99 5.86
N HIS A 169 1.07 -11.13 4.94
CA HIS A 169 2.35 -10.44 4.96
C HIS A 169 2.10 -8.99 5.38
N ILE A 170 2.67 -8.60 6.50
CA ILE A 170 2.55 -7.24 7.04
C ILE A 170 3.82 -6.49 6.70
N VAL A 171 3.68 -5.37 5.99
CA VAL A 171 4.76 -4.40 5.77
C VAL A 171 4.61 -3.29 6.79
N HIS A 172 5.68 -3.00 7.51
CA HIS A 172 5.69 -1.99 8.58
C HIS A 172 6.95 -1.12 8.56
N ILE A 173 6.83 0.08 9.11
CA ILE A 173 7.90 1.10 9.18
C ILE A 173 8.08 1.59 10.63
N ALA A 174 9.24 2.15 10.95
CA ALA A 174 9.44 2.88 12.19
C ALA A 174 8.69 4.22 12.15
N ARG A 175 7.92 4.55 13.20
CA ARG A 175 7.05 5.76 13.24
C ARG A 175 7.81 7.08 13.16
N ASN A 176 9.02 7.14 13.71
CA ASN A 176 9.86 8.33 13.62
C ASN A 176 10.24 8.64 12.17
N ILE A 177 10.58 7.62 11.39
CA ILE A 177 10.98 7.77 9.99
C ILE A 177 9.78 8.15 9.10
N GLU A 178 8.59 7.62 9.38
CA GLU A 178 7.39 7.99 8.63
C GLU A 178 7.04 9.47 8.74
N ARG A 179 7.35 10.13 9.87
CA ARG A 179 7.10 11.56 10.04
C ARG A 179 8.10 12.45 9.32
N ASP A 180 9.26 11.92 9.00
CA ASP A 180 10.35 12.66 8.36
C ASP A 180 10.31 12.52 6.81
N LEU A 181 9.44 11.63 6.30
CA LEU A 181 9.16 11.42 4.87
C LEU A 181 7.91 12.17 4.41
#